data_02514ed43cde5f38c1d9099cb6d47064
#
_entry.id   02514ed43cde5f38c1d9099cb6d47064
#
_cell.length_a   1.000
_cell.length_b   1.000
_cell.length_c   1.000
_cell.angle_alpha   90.00
_cell.angle_beta   90.00
_cell.angle_gamma   90.00
#
_symmetry.space_group_name_H-M   'P 1'
#
loop_
_entity.id
_entity.type
_entity.pdbx_description
1 polymer ?
#
loop_
_entity_poly.entity_id
_entity_poly.type
_entity_poly.pdbx_seq_one_letter_code
_entity_poly.pdbx_strand_id
1 'polypeptide(L)'
;MTTRLHAAALAVLAVFLFAGPAAAQGGPPAGEPGQHTLVFRSLEDPNVSSQPKECPFPGANLFLGATLSSIETDAGDSRVVNEAVHHIGTAAACGLITTAPLVPFYIEFALDHGHHGGITFVAVGACQVVSNNVPRAGIALAGCALRVTQGPEGFLGGIATSMSIFNPLRLQGAGTGSFWTLRAYTTEN
;
A
#
# COMPACT_ATOMS: atom_id res chain seq x y z
N MET A 1 7.16 76.57 -2.85
CA MET A 1 7.17 75.59 -3.97
C MET A 1 6.99 74.21 -3.41
N THR A 2 5.80 73.71 -3.42
CA THR A 2 5.44 72.47 -2.82
C THR A 2 4.96 71.54 -3.93
N THR A 3 5.78 70.56 -4.29
CA THR A 3 5.49 69.57 -5.32
C THR A 3 4.73 68.41 -4.67
N ARG A 4 3.46 68.19 -5.02
CA ARG A 4 2.65 67.05 -4.60
C ARG A 4 2.92 65.88 -5.53
N LEU A 5 3.47 64.80 -5.00
CA LEU A 5 3.55 63.51 -5.65
C LEU A 5 2.20 62.78 -5.46
N HIS A 6 1.55 62.45 -6.55
CA HIS A 6 0.37 61.60 -6.57
C HIS A 6 0.86 60.15 -6.67
N ALA A 7 0.65 59.39 -5.62
CA ALA A 7 0.85 57.94 -5.64
C ALA A 7 -0.43 57.30 -6.20
N ALA A 8 -0.34 56.70 -7.39
CA ALA A 8 -1.38 55.87 -7.97
C ALA A 8 -1.28 54.49 -7.36
N ALA A 9 -2.25 54.10 -6.54
CA ALA A 9 -2.39 52.77 -6.01
C ALA A 9 -3.07 51.88 -7.07
N LEU A 10 -2.31 50.95 -7.67
CA LEU A 10 -2.85 49.86 -8.50
C LEU A 10 -3.40 48.79 -7.57
N ALA A 11 -4.72 48.72 -7.46
CA ALA A 11 -5.40 47.62 -6.82
C ALA A 11 -5.41 46.40 -7.77
N VAL A 12 -4.56 45.42 -7.52
CA VAL A 12 -4.60 44.12 -8.17
C VAL A 12 -5.70 43.32 -7.52
N LEU A 13 -6.84 43.18 -8.22
CA LEU A 13 -7.97 42.35 -7.82
C LEU A 13 -7.59 40.90 -8.11
N ALA A 14 -7.08 40.17 -7.13
CA ALA A 14 -6.87 38.72 -7.21
C ALA A 14 -8.24 38.03 -7.11
N VAL A 15 -8.76 37.62 -8.25
CA VAL A 15 -9.94 36.72 -8.31
C VAL A 15 -9.49 35.34 -7.91
N PHE A 16 -9.65 35.00 -6.63
CA PHE A 16 -9.57 33.60 -6.20
C PHE A 16 -10.84 32.89 -6.68
N LEU A 17 -10.72 32.18 -7.78
CA LEU A 17 -11.68 31.14 -8.14
C LEU A 17 -11.55 30.04 -7.10
N PHE A 18 -12.43 30.06 -6.10
CA PHE A 18 -12.68 28.91 -5.24
C PHE A 18 -13.30 27.83 -6.13
N ALA A 19 -12.46 26.94 -6.66
CA ALA A 19 -12.93 25.63 -7.08
C ALA A 19 -13.49 25.00 -5.81
N GLY A 20 -14.82 24.92 -5.72
CA GLY A 20 -15.50 24.21 -4.65
C GLY A 20 -14.94 22.79 -4.59
N PRO A 21 -14.96 22.13 -3.42
CA PRO A 21 -14.58 20.74 -3.33
C PRO A 21 -15.49 19.98 -4.27
N ALA A 22 -14.95 19.45 -5.36
CA ALA A 22 -15.61 18.43 -6.12
C ALA A 22 -15.85 17.31 -5.11
N ALA A 23 -17.13 17.11 -4.74
CA ALA A 23 -17.54 15.98 -3.95
C ALA A 23 -16.97 14.76 -4.68
N ALA A 24 -16.01 14.09 -4.06
CA ALA A 24 -15.53 12.81 -4.49
C ALA A 24 -16.69 11.83 -4.31
N GLN A 25 -17.62 11.88 -5.26
CA GLN A 25 -18.58 10.82 -5.47
C GLN A 25 -17.80 9.71 -6.15
N GLY A 26 -17.65 8.66 -5.47
CA GLY A 26 -17.25 7.50 -6.19
C GLY A 26 -16.31 6.65 -5.37
N GLY A 27 -16.68 5.39 -5.31
CA GLY A 27 -15.71 4.32 -5.22
C GLY A 27 -14.56 4.57 -6.20
N PRO A 28 -13.49 3.80 -6.13
CA PRO A 28 -12.34 3.96 -7.00
C PRO A 28 -12.86 4.14 -8.43
N PRO A 29 -12.36 5.13 -9.19
CA PRO A 29 -12.81 5.35 -10.55
C PRO A 29 -12.78 4.01 -11.26
N ALA A 30 -13.87 3.68 -11.95
CA ALA A 30 -13.91 2.48 -12.77
C ALA A 30 -12.63 2.50 -13.60
N GLY A 31 -11.72 1.57 -13.29
CA GLY A 31 -10.37 1.60 -13.86
C GLY A 31 -10.48 1.65 -15.37
N GLU A 32 -9.58 2.36 -15.99
CA GLU A 32 -9.44 2.28 -17.44
C GLU A 32 -9.31 0.80 -17.83
N PRO A 33 -9.85 0.38 -18.99
CA PRO A 33 -9.70 -0.98 -19.48
C PRO A 33 -8.24 -1.42 -19.33
N GLY A 34 -7.99 -2.57 -18.73
CA GLY A 34 -6.65 -3.06 -18.45
C GLY A 34 -6.01 -2.54 -17.14
N GLN A 35 -6.69 -1.74 -16.32
CA GLN A 35 -6.20 -1.34 -15.00
C GLN A 35 -7.04 -1.97 -13.88
N HIS A 36 -6.37 -2.67 -12.96
CA HIS A 36 -6.97 -3.26 -11.77
C HIS A 36 -6.33 -2.69 -10.50
N THR A 37 -7.16 -2.29 -9.55
CA THR A 37 -6.69 -1.83 -8.24
C THR A 37 -7.32 -2.68 -7.16
N LEU A 38 -6.48 -3.29 -6.32
CA LEU A 38 -6.88 -4.09 -5.18
C LEU A 38 -6.41 -3.39 -3.90
N VAL A 39 -7.29 -3.25 -2.93
CA VAL A 39 -6.98 -2.76 -1.59
C VAL A 39 -7.32 -3.85 -0.60
N PHE A 40 -6.37 -4.25 0.22
CA PHE A 40 -6.54 -5.35 1.16
C PHE A 40 -5.63 -5.21 2.37
N ARG A 41 -5.92 -5.99 3.40
CA ARG A 41 -5.11 -6.11 4.60
C ARG A 41 -4.37 -7.45 4.62
N SER A 42 -3.12 -7.44 5.06
CA SER A 42 -2.39 -8.65 5.44
C SER A 42 -2.16 -8.70 6.94
N LEU A 43 -2.32 -9.89 7.51
CA LEU A 43 -1.99 -10.20 8.90
C LEU A 43 -1.01 -11.36 8.93
N GLU A 44 0.06 -11.22 9.69
CA GLU A 44 0.99 -12.34 9.90
C GLU A 44 0.25 -13.54 10.48
N ASP A 45 0.46 -14.70 9.85
CA ASP A 45 -0.15 -15.97 10.24
C ASP A 45 0.92 -17.06 10.27
N PRO A 46 1.21 -17.63 11.44
CA PRO A 46 2.20 -18.69 11.57
C PRO A 46 1.82 -20.00 10.84
N ASN A 47 0.55 -20.16 10.44
CA ASN A 47 0.10 -21.31 9.69
C ASN A 47 0.28 -21.13 8.16
N VAL A 48 0.58 -19.92 7.71
CA VAL A 48 0.92 -19.64 6.31
C VAL A 48 2.43 -19.75 6.14
N SER A 49 2.86 -20.41 5.05
CA SER A 49 4.28 -20.50 4.72
C SER A 49 4.90 -19.11 4.64
N SER A 50 5.97 -18.89 5.38
CA SER A 50 6.77 -17.67 5.30
C SER A 50 7.83 -17.71 4.20
N GLN A 51 7.99 -18.86 3.54
CA GLN A 51 8.99 -19.03 2.47
C GLN A 51 8.32 -18.76 1.12
N PRO A 52 8.67 -17.66 0.43
CA PRO A 52 8.28 -17.45 -0.95
C PRO A 52 8.96 -18.50 -1.83
N LYS A 53 8.42 -18.76 -3.02
CA LYS A 53 9.03 -19.71 -3.99
C LYS A 53 10.45 -19.29 -4.37
N GLU A 54 10.65 -17.98 -4.48
CA GLU A 54 11.94 -17.38 -4.78
C GLU A 54 12.20 -16.24 -3.78
N CYS A 55 13.44 -16.12 -3.34
CA CYS A 55 13.88 -14.97 -2.57
C CYS A 55 15.15 -14.42 -3.23
N PRO A 56 15.08 -13.27 -3.90
CA PRO A 56 16.18 -12.76 -4.71
C PRO A 56 17.34 -12.15 -3.89
N PHE A 57 17.27 -12.20 -2.56
CA PHE A 57 18.26 -11.58 -1.68
C PHE A 57 19.12 -12.64 -1.01
N PRO A 58 20.40 -12.83 -1.45
CA PRO A 58 21.34 -13.69 -0.73
C PRO A 58 21.50 -13.21 0.72
N GLY A 59 21.31 -14.14 1.67
CA GLY A 59 21.40 -13.83 3.10
C GLY A 59 20.14 -13.14 3.67
N ALA A 60 18.99 -13.25 3.01
CA ALA A 60 17.72 -12.80 3.56
C ALA A 60 17.54 -13.32 4.99
N ASN A 61 17.10 -12.43 5.88
CA ASN A 61 16.98 -12.70 7.32
C ASN A 61 15.60 -12.33 7.88
N LEU A 62 14.69 -11.87 7.03
CA LEU A 62 13.29 -11.63 7.33
C LEU A 62 12.44 -12.52 6.43
N PHE A 63 11.55 -13.32 7.03
CA PHE A 63 10.59 -14.16 6.31
C PHE A 63 9.22 -14.01 6.99
N LEU A 64 8.18 -13.72 6.20
CA LEU A 64 6.83 -13.47 6.69
C LEU A 64 5.81 -14.28 5.89
N GLY A 65 4.93 -14.98 6.60
CA GLY A 65 3.72 -15.57 6.06
C GLY A 65 2.51 -14.79 6.55
N ALA A 66 1.54 -14.53 5.69
CA ALA A 66 0.37 -13.74 6.04
C ALA A 66 -0.90 -14.23 5.36
N THR A 67 -2.02 -14.09 6.05
CA THR A 67 -3.36 -14.14 5.45
C THR A 67 -3.72 -12.79 4.87
N LEU A 68 -4.44 -12.80 3.74
CA LEU A 68 -4.96 -11.62 3.07
C LEU A 68 -6.47 -11.54 3.24
N SER A 69 -6.96 -10.36 3.57
CA SER A 69 -8.39 -10.10 3.77
C SER A 69 -8.83 -8.85 3.05
N SER A 70 -10.06 -8.87 2.54
CA SER A 70 -10.68 -7.67 1.96
C SER A 70 -10.89 -6.60 3.03
N ILE A 71 -11.03 -5.37 2.58
CA ILE A 71 -11.35 -4.20 3.39
C ILE A 71 -12.72 -3.70 2.95
N GLU A 72 -13.59 -3.43 3.92
CA GLU A 72 -14.85 -2.76 3.69
C GLU A 72 -14.72 -1.29 4.07
N THR A 73 -15.21 -0.41 3.20
CA THR A 73 -15.21 1.04 3.44
C THR A 73 -16.63 1.56 3.45
N ASP A 74 -16.89 2.56 4.28
CA ASP A 74 -18.13 3.32 4.23
C ASP A 74 -18.18 4.14 2.94
N ALA A 75 -19.28 4.01 2.20
CA ALA A 75 -19.44 4.70 0.92
C ALA A 75 -19.63 6.23 1.07
N GLY A 76 -20.00 6.70 2.24
CA GLY A 76 -20.27 8.13 2.48
C GLY A 76 -19.00 8.92 2.79
N ASP A 77 -18.09 8.37 3.56
CA ASP A 77 -16.88 9.06 4.01
C ASP A 77 -15.57 8.35 3.67
N SER A 78 -15.66 7.22 2.96
CA SER A 78 -14.50 6.36 2.58
C SER A 78 -13.69 5.85 3.78
N ARG A 79 -14.29 5.86 4.97
CA ARG A 79 -13.65 5.34 6.17
C ARG A 79 -13.65 3.82 6.16
N VAL A 80 -12.55 3.21 6.57
CA VAL A 80 -12.49 1.76 6.79
C VAL A 80 -13.37 1.41 7.97
N VAL A 81 -14.43 0.62 7.72
CA VAL A 81 -15.38 0.17 8.75
C VAL A 81 -15.12 -1.27 9.20
N ASN A 82 -14.52 -2.07 8.33
CA ASN A 82 -14.14 -3.44 8.67
C ASN A 82 -12.85 -3.83 7.91
N GLU A 83 -11.87 -4.39 8.61
CA GLU A 83 -10.53 -4.65 8.10
C GLU A 83 -10.28 -6.11 7.74
N ALA A 84 -11.24 -7.01 7.92
CA ALA A 84 -11.06 -8.43 7.68
C ALA A 84 -12.40 -9.09 7.34
N VAL A 85 -13.06 -8.59 6.29
CA VAL A 85 -14.41 -9.05 5.93
C VAL A 85 -14.36 -10.47 5.36
N HIS A 86 -13.50 -10.69 4.37
CA HIS A 86 -13.38 -11.97 3.70
C HIS A 86 -11.91 -12.32 3.49
N HIS A 87 -11.59 -13.60 3.70
CA HIS A 87 -10.31 -14.13 3.26
C HIS A 87 -10.23 -14.09 1.73
N ILE A 88 -9.15 -13.53 1.20
CA ILE A 88 -8.94 -13.39 -0.24
C ILE A 88 -7.64 -14.01 -0.71
N GLY A 89 -6.88 -14.65 0.19
CA GLY A 89 -5.64 -15.32 -0.19
C GLY A 89 -4.57 -15.28 0.89
N THR A 90 -3.35 -15.57 0.47
CA THR A 90 -2.17 -15.59 1.34
C THR A 90 -1.01 -14.81 0.70
N ALA A 91 -0.02 -14.48 1.53
CA ALA A 91 1.24 -13.92 1.04
C ALA A 91 2.43 -14.58 1.74
N ALA A 92 3.52 -14.70 0.98
CA ALA A 92 4.83 -15.07 1.52
C ALA A 92 5.85 -14.01 1.11
N ALA A 93 6.68 -13.58 2.04
CA ALA A 93 7.63 -12.51 1.80
C ALA A 93 9.00 -12.81 2.36
N CYS A 94 10.04 -12.22 1.76
CA CYS A 94 11.38 -12.19 2.33
C CYS A 94 12.00 -10.79 2.21
N GLY A 95 12.95 -10.52 3.10
CA GLY A 95 13.67 -9.25 3.12
C GLY A 95 15.08 -9.40 3.68
N LEU A 96 15.89 -8.38 3.44
CA LEU A 96 17.24 -8.30 3.96
C LEU A 96 17.38 -7.09 4.89
N ILE A 97 17.19 -7.32 6.18
CA ILE A 97 17.39 -6.29 7.21
C ILE A 97 18.88 -6.11 7.45
N THR A 98 19.34 -4.89 7.26
CA THR A 98 20.70 -4.44 7.52
C THR A 98 20.67 -3.13 8.32
N THR A 99 21.80 -2.45 8.43
CA THR A 99 21.85 -1.08 8.99
C THR A 99 21.39 0.00 8.00
N ALA A 100 21.14 -0.37 6.74
CA ALA A 100 20.63 0.56 5.74
C ALA A 100 19.19 0.97 6.05
N PRO A 101 18.79 2.22 5.77
CA PRO A 101 17.43 2.70 6.04
C PRO A 101 16.38 2.04 5.15
N LEU A 102 16.78 1.53 3.99
CA LEU A 102 15.91 0.80 3.07
C LEU A 102 16.16 -0.70 3.20
N VAL A 103 15.11 -1.45 3.45
CA VAL A 103 15.12 -2.91 3.52
C VAL A 103 14.67 -3.46 2.18
N PRO A 104 15.56 -4.10 1.39
CA PRO A 104 15.15 -4.83 0.20
C PRO A 104 14.06 -5.83 0.56
N PHE A 105 12.97 -5.83 -0.20
CA PHE A 105 11.79 -6.61 0.12
C PHE A 105 11.18 -7.25 -1.14
N TYR A 106 10.77 -8.49 -0.99
CA TYR A 106 10.11 -9.31 -2.01
C TYR A 106 8.88 -9.95 -1.41
N ILE A 107 7.79 -10.01 -2.16
CA ILE A 107 6.55 -10.61 -1.71
C ILE A 107 5.81 -11.28 -2.87
N GLU A 108 5.22 -12.43 -2.59
CA GLU A 108 4.28 -13.16 -3.45
C GLU A 108 2.90 -13.06 -2.82
N PHE A 109 1.94 -12.49 -3.55
CA PHE A 109 0.53 -12.46 -3.18
C PHE A 109 -0.19 -13.56 -3.97
N ALA A 110 -0.67 -14.58 -3.28
CA ALA A 110 -1.51 -15.63 -3.85
C ALA A 110 -2.97 -15.31 -3.52
N LEU A 111 -3.70 -14.79 -4.50
CA LEU A 111 -5.10 -14.40 -4.35
C LEU A 111 -6.02 -15.54 -4.79
N ASP A 112 -7.04 -15.83 -4.00
CA ASP A 112 -8.08 -16.77 -4.33
C ASP A 112 -9.01 -16.16 -5.39
N HIS A 113 -9.19 -16.81 -6.51
CA HIS A 113 -10.04 -16.34 -7.59
C HIS A 113 -11.21 -17.32 -7.85
N GLY A 114 -11.97 -17.61 -6.80
CA GLY A 114 -13.15 -18.47 -6.89
C GLY A 114 -12.87 -19.81 -7.60
N HIS A 115 -13.70 -20.15 -8.58
CA HIS A 115 -13.62 -21.42 -9.33
C HIS A 115 -12.54 -21.47 -10.42
N HIS A 116 -11.81 -20.38 -10.67
CA HIS A 116 -10.85 -20.27 -11.78
C HIS A 116 -9.39 -20.47 -11.39
N GLY A 117 -9.10 -20.88 -10.16
CA GLY A 117 -7.74 -21.00 -9.64
C GLY A 117 -7.21 -19.68 -9.09
N GLY A 118 -6.15 -19.77 -8.28
CA GLY A 118 -5.54 -18.59 -7.67
C GLY A 118 -4.73 -17.76 -8.65
N ILE A 119 -4.69 -16.46 -8.43
CA ILE A 119 -3.84 -15.52 -9.16
C ILE A 119 -2.66 -15.16 -8.27
N THR A 120 -1.45 -15.26 -8.80
CA THR A 120 -0.24 -14.85 -8.06
C THR A 120 0.32 -13.56 -8.65
N PHE A 121 0.57 -12.58 -7.79
CA PHE A 121 1.36 -11.39 -8.11
C PHE A 121 2.69 -11.45 -7.34
N VAL A 122 3.76 -11.11 -8.01
CA VAL A 122 5.09 -11.00 -7.41
C VAL A 122 5.52 -9.55 -7.43
N ALA A 123 5.97 -9.05 -6.29
CA ALA A 123 6.45 -7.67 -6.18
C ALA A 123 7.82 -7.60 -5.48
N VAL A 124 8.66 -6.69 -5.95
CA VAL A 124 10.01 -6.47 -5.43
C VAL A 124 10.31 -4.98 -5.33
N GLY A 125 11.00 -4.60 -4.27
CA GLY A 125 11.37 -3.20 -4.04
C GLY A 125 12.00 -3.02 -2.67
N ALA A 126 11.54 -2.01 -1.93
CA ALA A 126 12.06 -1.74 -0.60
C ALA A 126 10.97 -1.28 0.36
N CYS A 127 11.23 -1.57 1.63
CA CYS A 127 10.48 -1.03 2.76
C CYS A 127 11.38 -0.11 3.58
N GLN A 128 10.81 0.88 4.25
CA GLN A 128 11.50 1.80 5.13
C GLN A 128 10.74 1.94 6.44
N VAL A 129 11.44 1.93 7.56
CA VAL A 129 10.87 2.33 8.84
C VAL A 129 10.59 3.83 8.80
N VAL A 130 9.32 4.21 8.91
CA VAL A 130 8.85 5.60 8.87
C VAL A 130 8.85 6.22 10.26
N SER A 131 8.49 5.42 11.26
CA SER A 131 8.44 5.84 12.65
C SER A 131 8.71 4.66 13.59
N ASN A 132 9.45 4.91 14.64
CA ASN A 132 9.70 3.93 15.72
C ASN A 132 9.47 4.61 17.05
N ASN A 133 8.19 4.82 17.40
CA ASN A 133 7.79 5.54 18.59
C ASN A 133 7.88 4.71 19.88
N VAL A 134 8.01 3.39 19.75
CA VAL A 134 8.15 2.46 20.88
C VAL A 134 9.34 1.51 20.66
N PRO A 135 10.57 2.06 20.63
CA PRO A 135 11.76 1.28 20.23
C PRO A 135 12.02 0.06 21.10
N ARG A 136 11.74 0.17 22.42
CA ARG A 136 11.96 -0.92 23.39
C ARG A 136 11.04 -2.11 23.13
N ALA A 137 9.86 -1.88 22.57
CA ALA A 137 8.91 -2.92 22.21
C ALA A 137 9.07 -3.39 20.75
N GLY A 138 9.95 -2.77 19.98
CA GLY A 138 10.11 -3.06 18.55
C GLY A 138 8.92 -2.67 17.70
N ILE A 139 7.98 -1.87 18.23
CA ILE A 139 6.81 -1.41 17.46
C ILE A 139 7.26 -0.29 16.54
N ALA A 140 7.07 -0.51 15.24
CA ALA A 140 7.44 0.45 14.22
C ALA A 140 6.36 0.56 13.14
N LEU A 141 6.25 1.73 12.55
CA LEU A 141 5.55 1.95 11.29
C LEU A 141 6.54 1.84 10.16
N ALA A 142 6.20 1.08 9.13
CA ALA A 142 7.00 0.98 7.93
C ALA A 142 6.13 1.19 6.68
N GLY A 143 6.69 1.80 5.66
CA GLY A 143 6.09 1.92 4.34
C GLY A 143 6.88 1.13 3.32
N CYS A 144 6.21 0.46 2.40
CA CYS A 144 6.84 -0.25 1.29
C CYS A 144 6.40 0.34 -0.04
N ALA A 145 7.33 0.38 -0.99
CA ALA A 145 7.08 0.71 -2.38
C ALA A 145 7.73 -0.37 -3.26
N LEU A 146 6.91 -1.13 -3.95
CA LEU A 146 7.33 -2.30 -4.71
C LEU A 146 6.84 -2.19 -6.15
N ARG A 147 7.65 -2.66 -7.08
CA ARG A 147 7.23 -2.90 -8.44
C ARG A 147 6.67 -4.30 -8.54
N VAL A 148 5.47 -4.47 -9.06
CA VAL A 148 4.92 -5.77 -9.41
C VAL A 148 5.59 -6.23 -10.70
N THR A 149 6.21 -7.40 -10.66
CA THR A 149 7.05 -7.94 -11.73
C THR A 149 6.44 -9.15 -12.42
N GLN A 150 5.50 -9.83 -11.76
CA GLN A 150 4.77 -10.97 -12.30
C GLN A 150 3.30 -10.87 -11.91
N GLY A 151 2.44 -11.40 -12.76
CA GLY A 151 0.99 -11.42 -12.59
C GLY A 151 0.35 -12.48 -13.50
N PRO A 152 -0.98 -12.48 -13.63
CA PRO A 152 -1.72 -13.40 -14.50
C PRO A 152 -1.38 -13.17 -15.98
N GLU A 153 -1.95 -14.01 -16.84
CA GLU A 153 -1.85 -13.86 -18.30
C GLU A 153 -2.29 -12.45 -18.71
N GLY A 154 -1.54 -11.85 -19.64
CA GLY A 154 -1.78 -10.48 -20.11
C GLY A 154 -1.24 -9.39 -19.16
N PHE A 155 -0.57 -9.73 -18.07
CA PHE A 155 -0.01 -8.74 -17.14
C PHE A 155 1.13 -7.94 -17.79
N LEU A 156 1.05 -6.61 -17.70
CA LEU A 156 2.01 -5.66 -18.27
C LEU A 156 2.95 -5.05 -17.23
N GLY A 157 2.54 -5.03 -15.96
CA GLY A 157 3.30 -4.42 -14.88
C GLY A 157 2.39 -3.85 -13.80
N GLY A 158 3.00 -3.29 -12.75
CA GLY A 158 2.22 -2.68 -11.69
C GLY A 158 3.07 -2.18 -10.55
N ILE A 159 2.38 -1.65 -9.55
CA ILE A 159 2.97 -1.20 -8.28
C ILE A 159 2.19 -1.77 -7.11
N ALA A 160 2.90 -2.07 -6.02
CA ALA A 160 2.30 -2.38 -4.74
C ALA A 160 2.89 -1.45 -3.68
N THR A 161 2.03 -0.84 -2.90
CA THR A 161 2.44 0.02 -1.79
C THR A 161 1.79 -0.46 -0.51
N SER A 162 2.49 -0.31 0.61
CA SER A 162 1.88 -0.61 1.90
C SER A 162 2.25 0.40 2.96
N MET A 163 1.37 0.46 3.97
CA MET A 163 1.69 0.97 5.28
C MET A 163 1.52 -0.17 6.28
N SER A 164 2.56 -0.45 7.05
CA SER A 164 2.64 -1.61 7.92
C SER A 164 2.90 -1.19 9.36
N ILE A 165 2.26 -1.89 10.29
CA ILE A 165 2.54 -1.79 11.72
C ILE A 165 3.23 -3.08 12.14
N PHE A 166 4.49 -2.99 12.54
CA PHE A 166 5.24 -4.10 13.12
C PHE A 166 5.04 -4.09 14.63
N ASN A 167 4.61 -5.22 15.18
CA ASN A 167 4.45 -5.47 16.61
C ASN A 167 4.95 -6.88 16.94
N PRO A 168 6.27 -7.13 16.88
CA PRO A 168 6.83 -8.48 16.99
C PRO A 168 6.55 -9.13 18.36
N LEU A 169 6.35 -8.33 19.41
CA LEU A 169 6.01 -8.83 20.74
C LEU A 169 4.50 -9.01 20.95
N ARG A 170 3.68 -8.70 19.95
CA ARG A 170 2.21 -8.80 20.00
C ARG A 170 1.60 -8.12 21.23
N LEU A 171 2.12 -6.94 21.58
CA LEU A 171 1.62 -6.18 22.72
C LEU A 171 0.16 -5.79 22.50
N GLN A 172 -0.64 -5.96 23.54
CA GLN A 172 -2.06 -5.56 23.50
C GLN A 172 -2.21 -4.05 23.26
N GLY A 173 -3.25 -3.69 22.52
CA GLY A 173 -3.54 -2.30 22.17
C GLY A 173 -2.69 -1.73 21.03
N ALA A 174 -1.68 -2.44 20.55
CA ALA A 174 -0.98 -2.10 19.32
C ALA A 174 -1.53 -2.92 18.16
N GLY A 175 -2.01 -2.26 17.12
CA GLY A 175 -2.38 -2.93 15.89
C GLY A 175 -1.17 -3.64 15.26
N THR A 176 -1.43 -4.57 14.37
CA THR A 176 -0.40 -5.25 13.57
C THR A 176 -0.93 -5.52 12.16
N GLY A 177 -0.02 -5.74 11.23
CA GLY A 177 -0.35 -6.05 9.85
C GLY A 177 -0.09 -4.89 8.90
N SER A 178 -0.43 -5.10 7.65
CA SER A 178 -0.17 -4.14 6.58
C SER A 178 -1.44 -3.88 5.78
N PHE A 179 -1.66 -2.61 5.43
CA PHE A 179 -2.64 -2.21 4.43
C PHE A 179 -1.92 -2.07 3.10
N TRP A 180 -2.42 -2.76 2.09
CA TRP A 180 -1.83 -2.83 0.76
C TRP A 180 -2.74 -2.18 -0.27
N THR A 181 -2.13 -1.46 -1.20
CA THR A 181 -2.72 -1.10 -2.48
C THR A 181 -1.87 -1.71 -3.58
N LEU A 182 -2.45 -2.62 -4.35
CA LEU A 182 -1.84 -3.25 -5.51
C LEU A 182 -2.57 -2.74 -6.76
N ARG A 183 -1.82 -2.10 -7.65
CA ARG A 183 -2.32 -1.67 -8.96
C ARG A 183 -1.61 -2.46 -10.03
N ALA A 184 -2.37 -3.18 -10.84
CA ALA A 184 -1.88 -4.00 -11.94
C ALA A 184 -2.46 -3.48 -13.26
N TYR A 185 -1.65 -3.57 -14.31
CA TYR A 185 -2.03 -3.24 -15.68
C TYR A 185 -2.00 -4.52 -16.50
N THR A 186 -3.04 -4.73 -17.30
CA THR A 186 -3.18 -5.90 -18.18
C THR A 186 -3.46 -5.47 -19.63
N THR A 187 -3.18 -6.34 -20.59
CA THR A 187 -3.71 -6.18 -21.94
C THR A 187 -5.24 -6.26 -21.88
N GLU A 188 -5.91 -5.46 -22.68
CA GLU A 188 -7.35 -5.64 -22.90
C GLU A 188 -7.59 -7.03 -23.51
N ASN A 189 -8.49 -7.79 -22.88
CA ASN A 189 -9.06 -9.00 -23.46
C ASN A 189 -10.49 -8.72 -23.89
#